data_924de5cd06c2b99fc46ceb57832a8c2c
#
_entry.id   924de5cd06c2b99fc46ceb57832a8c2c
#
_cell.length_a   1.000
_cell.length_b   1.000
_cell.length_c   1.000
_cell.angle_alpha   90.00
_cell.angle_beta   90.00
_cell.angle_gamma   90.00
#
_symmetry.space_group_name_H-M   'P 1'
#
loop_
_entity.id
_entity.type
_entity.pdbx_description
1 polymer ?
#
loop_
_entity_poly.entity_id
_entity_poly.type
_entity_poly.pdbx_seq_one_letter_code
_entity_poly.pdbx_strand_id
1 'polypeptide(L)'
;MKILTTXFTTAIKFSATFFTMLLLFTASVNAAQIPDPAVSQKIXIDQMHHKLHDDQASFKTKEAQALKALNKMAIRDNIGLDEINAKIDELMAAKTGIMRLRYAHLVEMRKIMSDEQKVGYDKALLQRSAVK
;
A
#
# COMPACT_ATOMS: atom_id res chain seq x y z
N MET A 1 9.75 -23.27 -45.99
CA MET A 1 9.99 -24.10 -44.84
C MET A 1 11.26 -23.73 -44.05
N LYS A 2 12.31 -23.32 -44.71
CA LYS A 2 13.58 -22.95 -44.08
C LYS A 2 13.51 -21.63 -43.29
N ILE A 3 12.60 -20.75 -43.64
CA ILE A 3 12.43 -19.44 -42.98
C ILE A 3 11.81 -19.57 -41.57
N LEU A 4 10.97 -20.59 -41.38
CA LEU A 4 10.27 -20.81 -40.09
C LEU A 4 11.21 -21.29 -38.97
N THR A 5 12.31 -21.98 -39.32
CA THR A 5 13.24 -22.52 -38.35
C THR A 5 14.12 -21.44 -37.71
N THR A 6 14.41 -20.39 -38.45
CA THR A 6 15.28 -19.32 -37.96
C THR A 6 14.58 -18.42 -36.90
N UNK A 7 13.51 -18.49 -37.12
CA UNK A 7 12.84 -17.73 -36.30
C UNK A 7 12.72 -18.21 -34.99
N PHE A 8 12.56 -19.23 -34.92
CA PHE A 8 12.36 -19.91 -33.66
C PHE A 8 13.62 -19.81 -32.78
N THR A 9 14.77 -19.91 -33.40
CA THR A 9 16.04 -19.81 -32.67
C THR A 9 16.30 -18.40 -32.11
N THR A 10 15.89 -17.39 -32.83
CA THR A 10 16.06 -15.99 -32.42
C THR A 10 15.21 -15.67 -31.19
N ALA A 11 14.01 -16.24 -31.11
CA ALA A 11 13.08 -16.01 -29.99
C ALA A 11 13.64 -16.59 -28.67
N ILE A 12 14.29 -17.75 -28.75
CA ILE A 12 14.87 -18.40 -27.57
C ILE A 12 16.04 -17.58 -27.01
N LYS A 13 16.87 -17.04 -27.86
CA LYS A 13 18.02 -16.20 -27.46
C LYS A 13 17.58 -14.89 -26.80
N PHE A 14 16.50 -14.29 -27.29
CA PHE A 14 15.94 -13.07 -26.73
C PHE A 14 15.37 -13.31 -25.33
N SER A 15 14.71 -14.45 -25.12
CA SER A 15 14.13 -14.84 -23.84
C SER A 15 15.21 -15.04 -22.76
N ALA A 16 16.33 -15.64 -23.12
CA ALA A 16 17.45 -15.89 -22.19
C ALA A 16 18.09 -14.58 -21.71
N THR A 17 18.25 -13.61 -22.59
CA THR A 17 18.85 -12.30 -22.27
C THR A 17 17.92 -11.51 -21.32
N PHE A 18 16.63 -11.57 -21.56
CA PHE A 18 15.63 -10.89 -20.74
C PHE A 18 15.61 -11.46 -19.32
N PHE A 19 15.75 -12.77 -19.19
CA PHE A 19 15.74 -13.46 -17.89
C PHE A 19 16.97 -13.08 -17.05
N THR A 20 18.13 -12.92 -17.69
CA THR A 20 19.37 -12.55 -16.99
C THR A 20 19.27 -11.13 -16.43
N MET A 21 18.64 -10.21 -17.16
CA MET A 21 18.44 -8.82 -16.71
C MET A 21 17.51 -8.73 -15.51
N LEU A 22 16.49 -9.58 -15.47
CA LEU A 22 15.51 -9.62 -14.38
C LEU A 22 16.17 -10.08 -13.07
N LEU A 23 17.10 -11.03 -13.15
CA LEU A 23 17.82 -11.53 -11.97
C LEU A 23 18.73 -10.47 -11.35
N LEU A 24 19.36 -9.65 -12.19
CA LEU A 24 20.23 -8.56 -11.70
C LEU A 24 19.44 -7.47 -10.99
N PHE A 25 18.20 -7.22 -11.44
CA PHE A 25 17.33 -6.21 -10.82
C PHE A 25 16.85 -6.62 -9.42
N THR A 26 16.61 -7.92 -9.21
CA THR A 26 16.14 -8.39 -7.90
C THR A 26 17.23 -8.35 -6.82
N ALA A 27 18.48 -8.44 -7.19
CA ALA A 27 19.61 -8.40 -6.24
C ALA A 27 19.76 -7.04 -5.55
N SER A 28 19.36 -5.94 -6.21
CA SER A 28 19.51 -4.59 -5.66
C SER A 28 18.41 -4.21 -4.66
N VAL A 29 17.29 -4.95 -4.61
CA VAL A 29 16.16 -4.65 -3.72
C VAL A 29 16.44 -5.12 -2.28
N ASN A 30 17.35 -6.07 -2.10
CA ASN A 30 17.62 -6.66 -0.78
C ASN A 30 18.48 -5.77 0.14
N ALA A 31 18.99 -4.64 -0.35
CA ALA A 31 19.94 -3.81 0.41
C ALA A 31 19.31 -2.99 1.54
N ALA A 32 17.96 -2.97 1.68
CA ALA A 32 17.27 -2.13 2.65
C ALA A 32 16.26 -2.90 3.50
N GLN A 33 16.50 -4.20 3.72
CA GLN A 33 15.56 -5.02 4.50
C GLN A 33 15.65 -4.72 6.00
N ILE A 34 14.48 -4.65 6.65
CA ILE A 34 14.38 -4.58 8.10
C ILE A 34 14.77 -5.96 8.64
N PRO A 35 15.60 -6.05 9.69
CA PRO A 35 15.94 -7.35 10.27
C PRO A 35 14.69 -8.12 10.68
N ASP A 36 14.73 -9.44 10.53
CA ASP A 36 13.59 -10.32 10.83
C ASP A 36 13.19 -10.17 12.31
N PRO A 37 11.88 -10.03 12.56
CA PRO A 37 11.42 -9.94 13.96
C PRO A 37 11.51 -11.30 14.66
N ALA A 38 11.73 -11.26 15.97
CA ALA A 38 11.66 -12.43 16.83
C ALA A 38 10.24 -13.01 16.79
N VAL A 39 10.09 -14.29 17.18
CA VAL A 39 8.80 -14.98 17.18
C VAL A 39 7.76 -14.20 18.03
N SER A 40 8.16 -13.73 19.20
CA SER A 40 7.26 -12.94 20.06
C SER A 40 6.83 -11.63 19.41
N GLN A 41 7.73 -10.99 18.66
CA GLN A 41 7.41 -9.77 17.91
C GLN A 41 6.41 -10.07 16.77
N LYS A 42 6.56 -11.21 16.10
CA LYS A 42 5.64 -11.60 15.02
C LYS A 42 4.21 -11.73 15.52
N ILE A 43 4.02 -12.30 16.67
CA ILE A 43 2.71 -12.41 17.30
C ILE A 43 2.10 -11.03 17.53
N UNK A 44 2.77 -10.25 17.90
CA UNK A 44 2.37 -9.05 18.15
C UNK A 44 2.02 -8.28 17.05
N ILE A 45 2.87 -8.35 16.24
CA ILE A 45 2.66 -7.65 14.99
C ILE A 45 1.35 -8.13 14.33
N ASP A 46 1.12 -9.40 14.28
CA ASP A 46 -0.12 -9.97 13.71
C ASP A 46 -1.35 -9.46 14.47
N GLN A 47 -1.29 -9.44 15.78
CA GLN A 47 -2.40 -8.94 16.62
C GLN A 47 -2.66 -7.45 16.33
N MET A 48 -1.60 -6.66 16.18
CA MET A 48 -1.71 -5.22 15.86
C MET A 48 -2.33 -5.02 14.48
N HIS A 49 -1.94 -5.85 13.50
CA HIS A 49 -2.52 -5.78 12.14
C HIS A 49 -4.00 -6.14 12.14
N HIS A 50 -4.38 -7.20 12.87
CA HIS A 50 -5.80 -7.60 12.99
C HIS A 50 -6.61 -6.50 13.65
N LYS A 51 -6.09 -5.92 14.73
CA LYS A 51 -6.77 -4.83 15.42
C LYS A 51 -6.95 -3.63 14.51
N LEU A 52 -5.91 -3.24 13.77
CA LEU A 52 -6.00 -2.12 12.82
C LEU A 52 -7.09 -2.38 11.78
N HIS A 53 -7.09 -3.57 11.20
CA HIS A 53 -8.09 -3.96 10.20
C HIS A 53 -9.51 -3.83 10.76
N ASP A 54 -9.74 -4.37 11.96
CA ASP A 54 -11.05 -4.34 12.60
C ASP A 54 -11.49 -2.91 12.95
N ASP A 55 -10.57 -2.12 13.52
CA ASP A 55 -10.86 -0.74 13.91
C ASP A 55 -11.15 0.16 12.71
N GLN A 56 -10.52 -0.10 11.56
CA GLN A 56 -10.72 0.69 10.35
C GLN A 56 -11.98 0.30 9.57
N ALA A 57 -12.55 -0.88 9.83
CA ALA A 57 -13.63 -1.45 9.00
C ALA A 57 -14.83 -0.52 8.84
N SER A 58 -15.32 0.07 9.94
CA SER A 58 -16.47 0.96 9.90
C SER A 58 -16.18 2.25 9.13
N PHE A 59 -14.97 2.80 9.29
CA PHE A 59 -14.56 4.00 8.55
C PHE A 59 -14.43 3.72 7.05
N LYS A 60 -13.91 2.56 6.67
CA LYS A 60 -13.80 2.16 5.25
C LYS A 60 -15.17 1.99 4.61
N THR A 61 -16.14 1.44 5.36
CA THR A 61 -17.53 1.33 4.91
C THR A 61 -18.11 2.73 4.68
N LYS A 62 -17.94 3.64 5.63
CA LYS A 62 -18.43 5.03 5.54
C LYS A 62 -17.79 5.76 4.36
N GLU A 63 -16.48 5.57 4.16
CA GLU A 63 -15.74 6.15 3.03
C GLU A 63 -16.33 5.71 1.70
N ALA A 64 -16.55 4.40 1.53
CA ALA A 64 -17.10 3.83 0.30
C ALA A 64 -18.53 4.34 0.06
N GLN A 65 -19.35 4.38 1.10
CA GLN A 65 -20.73 4.86 1.01
C GLN A 65 -20.79 6.34 0.66
N ALA A 66 -19.95 7.16 1.29
CA ALA A 66 -19.90 8.60 1.02
C ALA A 66 -19.43 8.89 -0.41
N LEU A 67 -18.41 8.17 -0.88
CA LEU A 67 -17.92 8.32 -2.26
C LEU A 67 -18.98 7.94 -3.27
N LYS A 68 -19.67 6.82 -3.03
CA LYS A 68 -20.76 6.36 -3.91
C LYS A 68 -21.89 7.40 -3.95
N ALA A 69 -22.28 7.94 -2.79
CA ALA A 69 -23.31 8.97 -2.68
C ALA A 69 -22.89 10.25 -3.41
N LEU A 70 -21.63 10.66 -3.22
CA LEU A 70 -21.07 11.86 -3.87
C LEU A 70 -21.14 11.75 -5.39
N ASN A 71 -20.76 10.59 -5.93
CA ASN A 71 -20.81 10.37 -7.38
C ASN A 71 -22.26 10.39 -7.91
N LYS A 72 -23.20 9.79 -7.16
CA LYS A 72 -24.63 9.84 -7.53
C LYS A 72 -25.18 11.27 -7.50
N MET A 73 -24.76 12.06 -6.51
CA MET A 73 -25.17 13.46 -6.38
C MET A 73 -24.64 14.30 -7.54
N ALA A 74 -23.40 14.06 -7.97
CA ALA A 74 -22.73 14.84 -9.01
C ALA A 74 -23.39 14.72 -10.39
N ILE A 75 -24.16 13.65 -10.63
CA ILE A 75 -24.84 13.44 -11.93
C ILE A 75 -26.30 13.90 -11.90
N ARG A 76 -26.78 14.47 -10.78
CA ARG A 76 -28.14 15.01 -10.69
C ARG A 76 -28.17 16.40 -11.31
N ASP A 77 -29.27 16.71 -12.03
CA ASP A 77 -29.38 17.96 -12.79
C ASP A 77 -29.41 19.20 -11.89
N ASN A 78 -30.07 19.15 -10.75
CA ASN A 78 -30.29 20.33 -9.91
C ASN A 78 -29.64 20.18 -8.54
N ILE A 79 -28.44 19.65 -8.50
CA ILE A 79 -27.69 19.47 -7.25
C ILE A 79 -27.07 20.80 -6.78
N GLY A 80 -27.20 21.11 -5.51
CA GLY A 80 -26.55 22.27 -4.92
C GLY A 80 -25.15 21.94 -4.43
N LEU A 81 -24.24 22.92 -4.53
CA LEU A 81 -22.86 22.73 -4.04
C LEU A 81 -22.84 22.51 -2.52
N ASP A 82 -23.81 23.06 -1.78
CA ASP A 82 -23.88 22.85 -0.33
C ASP A 82 -24.07 21.36 0.01
N GLU A 83 -24.92 20.65 -0.74
CA GLU A 83 -25.12 19.21 -0.56
C GLU A 83 -23.82 18.43 -0.89
N ILE A 84 -23.17 18.81 -1.99
CA ILE A 84 -21.89 18.21 -2.42
C ILE A 84 -20.85 18.39 -1.31
N ASN A 85 -20.69 19.64 -0.82
CA ASN A 85 -19.69 19.96 0.20
C ASN A 85 -19.95 19.22 1.51
N ALA A 86 -21.21 19.08 1.92
CA ALA A 86 -21.56 18.31 3.12
C ALA A 86 -21.17 16.84 2.98
N LYS A 87 -21.37 16.28 1.78
CA LYS A 87 -20.99 14.88 1.52
C LYS A 87 -19.47 14.71 1.48
N ILE A 88 -18.74 15.70 0.94
CA ILE A 88 -17.27 15.73 0.98
C ILE A 88 -16.80 15.72 2.45
N ASP A 89 -17.43 16.49 3.32
CA ASP A 89 -17.08 16.52 4.74
C ASP A 89 -17.25 15.14 5.38
N GLU A 90 -18.31 14.42 5.04
CA GLU A 90 -18.53 13.04 5.52
C GLU A 90 -17.42 12.10 5.03
N LEU A 91 -17.08 12.19 3.74
CA LEU A 91 -16.01 11.40 3.13
C LEU A 91 -14.68 11.67 3.84
N MET A 92 -14.35 12.94 4.04
CA MET A 92 -13.08 13.32 4.66
C MET A 92 -13.03 12.96 6.15
N ALA A 93 -14.17 12.97 6.86
CA ALA A 93 -14.23 12.50 8.24
C ALA A 93 -13.89 11.01 8.33
N ALA A 94 -14.40 10.20 7.40
CA ALA A 94 -14.08 8.78 7.33
C ALA A 94 -12.59 8.56 7.03
N LYS A 95 -12.05 9.28 6.05
CA LYS A 95 -10.62 9.21 5.69
C LYS A 95 -9.74 9.61 6.89
N THR A 96 -10.14 10.64 7.63
CA THR A 96 -9.42 11.09 8.83
C THR A 96 -9.37 9.97 9.87
N GLY A 97 -10.51 9.28 10.10
CA GLY A 97 -10.56 8.15 11.01
C GLY A 97 -9.58 7.05 10.63
N ILE A 98 -9.56 6.70 9.34
CA ILE A 98 -8.64 5.67 8.80
C ILE A 98 -7.19 6.09 9.05
N MET A 99 -6.84 7.35 8.74
CA MET A 99 -5.47 7.85 8.87
C MET A 99 -5.01 7.92 10.32
N ARG A 100 -5.89 8.34 11.23
CA ARG A 100 -5.56 8.39 12.67
C ARG A 100 -5.25 7.00 13.21
N LEU A 101 -6.06 6.00 12.84
CA LEU A 101 -5.82 4.61 13.25
C LEU A 101 -4.53 4.08 12.64
N ARG A 102 -4.27 4.37 11.37
CA ARG A 102 -3.06 3.94 10.68
C ARG A 102 -1.82 4.50 11.36
N TYR A 103 -1.77 5.80 11.64
CA TYR A 103 -0.58 6.41 12.25
C TYR A 103 -0.42 6.01 13.71
N ALA A 104 -1.50 5.81 14.46
CA ALA A 104 -1.42 5.23 15.80
C ALA A 104 -0.77 3.84 15.74
N HIS A 105 -1.19 3.01 14.76
CA HIS A 105 -0.62 1.68 14.54
C HIS A 105 0.89 1.77 14.23
N LEU A 106 1.30 2.69 13.36
CA LEU A 106 2.72 2.85 13.00
C LEU A 106 3.56 3.22 14.23
N VAL A 107 3.03 4.09 15.08
CA VAL A 107 3.71 4.49 16.32
C VAL A 107 3.85 3.29 17.27
N GLU A 108 2.78 2.52 17.44
CA GLU A 108 2.80 1.33 18.31
C GLU A 108 3.74 0.24 17.77
N MET A 109 3.72 0.04 16.45
CA MET A 109 4.63 -0.92 15.80
C MET A 109 6.09 -0.57 16.09
N ARG A 110 6.43 0.71 16.01
CA ARG A 110 7.80 1.16 16.25
C ARG A 110 8.25 0.90 17.70
N LYS A 111 7.33 0.98 18.66
CA LYS A 111 7.65 0.79 20.09
C LYS A 111 8.15 -0.62 20.39
N ILE A 112 7.68 -1.63 19.68
CA ILE A 112 8.06 -3.03 19.94
C ILE A 112 9.32 -3.46 19.19
N MET A 113 9.91 -2.55 18.40
CA MET A 113 11.10 -2.85 17.60
C MET A 113 12.38 -2.61 18.38
N SER A 114 13.42 -3.40 18.09
CA SER A 114 14.78 -3.14 18.56
C SER A 114 15.33 -1.89 17.88
N ASP A 115 16.41 -1.33 18.43
CA ASP A 115 17.02 -0.13 17.84
C ASP A 115 17.50 -0.38 16.40
N GLU A 116 18.02 -1.57 16.13
CA GLU A 116 18.45 -1.96 14.78
C GLU A 116 17.28 -2.02 13.82
N GLN A 117 16.16 -2.62 14.27
CA GLN A 117 14.93 -2.71 13.46
C GLN A 117 14.35 -1.32 13.18
N LYS A 118 14.43 -0.40 14.16
CA LYS A 118 13.94 0.99 14.01
C LYS A 118 14.65 1.71 12.88
N VAL A 119 15.95 1.50 12.70
CA VAL A 119 16.70 2.14 11.61
C VAL A 119 16.08 1.78 10.24
N GLY A 120 15.85 0.50 10.00
CA GLY A 120 15.25 0.04 8.75
C GLY A 120 13.80 0.49 8.59
N TYR A 121 13.03 0.42 9.67
CA TYR A 121 11.62 0.83 9.70
C TYR A 121 11.48 2.33 9.36
N ASP A 122 12.27 3.17 10.02
CA ASP A 122 12.23 4.62 9.82
C ASP A 122 12.61 4.98 8.38
N LYS A 123 13.66 4.36 7.85
CA LYS A 123 14.09 4.56 6.47
C LYS A 123 12.98 4.20 5.48
N ALA A 124 12.34 3.05 5.66
CA ALA A 124 11.26 2.60 4.79
C ALA A 124 10.07 3.55 4.84
N LEU A 125 9.72 4.04 6.04
CA LEU A 125 8.61 4.95 6.22
C LEU A 125 8.88 6.30 5.54
N LEU A 126 10.09 6.83 5.69
CA LEU A 126 10.49 8.09 5.06
C LEU A 126 10.51 7.99 3.53
N GLN A 127 10.91 6.83 3.01
CA GLN A 127 10.89 6.59 1.55
C GLN A 127 9.47 6.63 0.98
N ARG A 128 8.46 6.17 1.75
CA ARG A 128 7.07 6.19 1.33
C ARG A 128 6.51 7.62 1.23
N SER A 129 7.05 8.54 2.01
CA SER A 129 6.58 9.94 2.00
C SER A 129 7.21 10.77 0.89
N ALA A 130 8.19 10.24 0.17
CA ALA A 130 8.80 10.94 -0.97
C ALA A 130 7.79 11.02 -2.12
N VAL A 131 7.32 12.23 -2.40
CA VAL A 131 6.40 12.48 -3.51
C VAL A 131 7.21 12.64 -4.79
N LYS A 132 6.85 11.88 -5.84
CA LYS A 132 7.51 11.95 -7.14
C LYS A 132 6.83 13.01 -8.02
#